data_1d36f1cc3f8cc41ba26b8745f500b321
#
_entry.id   1d36f1cc3f8cc41ba26b8745f500b321
#
_cell.length_a   1.000
_cell.length_b   1.000
_cell.length_c   1.000
_cell.angle_alpha   90.00
_cell.angle_beta   90.00
_cell.angle_gamma   90.00
#
_symmetry.space_group_name_H-M   'P 1'
#
loop_
_entity.id
_entity.type
_entity.pdbx_description
1 polymer ?
#
loop_
_entity_poly.entity_id
_entity_poly.type
_entity_poly.pdbx_seq_one_letter_code
_entity_poly.pdbx_strand_id
1 'polypeptide(L)'
;ISEHLPGAFIIYRADKDDDELLYANHEFLQMTGYKNIDELFSLTNKSFHNLIRENEQQQIEASIWKQIDAGNKNDYIHFHLRKADGSYLSVLDHGRIVDSQQYGRVFYVVFMDWEAMHVHYSDKFSG
;
A
#
# COMPACT_ATOMS: atom_id res chain seq x y z
N ILE A 1 18.04 -1.82 0.96
CA ILE A 1 17.48 -2.75 1.95
C ILE A 1 16.11 -3.23 1.52
N SER A 2 15.23 -2.30 1.23
CA SER A 2 13.86 -2.62 0.84
C SER A 2 13.77 -3.37 -0.49
N GLU A 3 14.80 -3.29 -1.32
CA GLU A 3 14.88 -4.05 -2.59
C GLU A 3 14.83 -5.56 -2.36
N HIS A 4 15.25 -6.02 -1.19
CA HIS A 4 15.33 -7.45 -0.88
C HIS A 4 14.15 -7.94 -0.04
N LEU A 5 13.18 -7.09 0.27
CA LEU A 5 11.97 -7.49 0.99
C LEU A 5 11.08 -8.32 0.07
N PRO A 6 10.53 -9.44 0.55
CA PRO A 6 9.57 -10.19 -0.25
C PRO A 6 8.28 -9.40 -0.38
N GLY A 7 7.77 -9.33 -1.61
CA GLY A 7 6.51 -8.68 -1.90
C GLY A 7 6.61 -7.20 -2.23
N ALA A 8 5.47 -6.64 -2.59
CA ALA A 8 5.34 -5.24 -2.98
C ALA A 8 5.33 -4.35 -1.74
N PHE A 9 6.16 -3.32 -1.74
CA PHE A 9 6.43 -2.53 -0.55
C PHE A 9 6.49 -1.04 -0.90
N ILE A 10 5.85 -0.22 -0.08
CA ILE A 10 5.96 1.24 -0.17
C ILE A 10 6.19 1.85 1.21
N ILE A 11 6.69 3.08 1.21
CA ILE A 11 6.78 3.93 2.40
C ILE A 11 6.02 5.21 2.10
N TYR A 12 5.13 5.62 3.00
CA TYR A 12 4.50 6.94 2.87
C TYR A 12 4.40 7.60 4.25
N ARG A 13 4.28 8.92 4.25
CA ARG A 13 4.30 9.72 5.47
C ARG A 13 3.03 9.47 6.30
N ALA A 14 3.22 9.22 7.59
CA ALA A 14 2.13 8.91 8.52
C ALA A 14 1.62 10.18 9.19
N ASP A 15 0.91 10.98 8.41
CA ASP A 15 0.32 12.24 8.87
C ASP A 15 -1.05 12.36 8.18
N LYS A 16 -2.09 12.67 8.94
CA LYS A 16 -3.46 12.76 8.39
C LYS A 16 -3.60 13.81 7.30
N ASP A 17 -2.73 14.83 7.33
CA ASP A 17 -2.75 15.93 6.37
C ASP A 17 -1.62 15.83 5.33
N ASP A 18 -0.75 14.83 5.46
CA ASP A 18 0.38 14.65 4.55
C ASP A 18 0.71 13.17 4.42
N ASP A 19 0.24 12.58 3.34
CA ASP A 19 0.43 11.15 3.04
C ASP A 19 1.43 10.94 1.90
N GLU A 20 2.44 11.77 1.83
CA GLU A 20 3.42 11.76 0.75
C GLU A 20 4.06 10.39 0.56
N LEU A 21 4.02 9.89 -0.68
CA LEU A 21 4.75 8.68 -1.07
C LEU A 21 6.24 8.98 -1.09
N LEU A 22 7.01 8.19 -0.36
CA LEU A 22 8.44 8.41 -0.18
C LEU A 22 9.28 7.36 -0.90
N TYR A 23 8.76 6.14 -1.02
CA TYR A 23 9.49 5.04 -1.63
C TYR A 23 8.53 3.94 -2.10
N ALA A 24 8.93 3.24 -3.15
CA ALA A 24 8.28 2.01 -3.62
C ALA A 24 9.36 1.09 -4.16
N ASN A 25 9.27 -0.20 -3.85
CA ASN A 25 10.26 -1.14 -4.35
C ASN A 25 9.89 -1.65 -5.75
N HIS A 26 10.81 -2.36 -6.36
CA HIS A 26 10.64 -2.91 -7.71
C HIS A 26 9.41 -3.82 -7.81
N GLU A 27 9.18 -4.63 -6.79
CA GLU A 27 8.04 -5.55 -6.75
C GLU A 27 6.71 -4.79 -6.82
N PHE A 28 6.61 -3.65 -6.12
CA PHE A 28 5.41 -2.81 -6.17
C PHE A 28 5.20 -2.24 -7.57
N LEU A 29 6.28 -1.76 -8.20
CA LEU A 29 6.21 -1.20 -9.56
C LEU A 29 5.76 -2.27 -10.55
N GLN A 30 6.29 -3.49 -10.44
CA GLN A 30 5.87 -4.60 -11.29
C GLN A 30 4.40 -4.97 -11.08
N MET A 31 3.97 -5.07 -9.82
CA MET A 31 2.60 -5.42 -9.46
C MET A 31 1.60 -4.43 -10.05
N THR A 32 1.93 -3.14 -10.04
CA THR A 32 1.02 -2.06 -10.43
C THR A 32 1.22 -1.55 -11.85
N GLY A 33 2.34 -1.89 -12.48
CA GLY A 33 2.63 -1.49 -13.86
C GLY A 33 3.24 -0.12 -14.04
N TYR A 34 3.60 0.58 -12.97
CA TYR A 34 4.36 1.83 -13.11
C TYR A 34 5.77 1.51 -13.59
N LYS A 35 6.27 2.26 -14.57
CA LYS A 35 7.58 1.99 -15.20
C LYS A 35 8.74 2.21 -14.24
N ASN A 36 8.61 3.22 -13.38
CA ASN A 36 9.63 3.59 -12.41
C ASN A 36 8.97 4.43 -11.32
N ILE A 37 9.74 4.78 -10.30
CA ILE A 37 9.22 5.54 -9.17
C ILE A 37 8.79 6.96 -9.56
N ASP A 38 9.44 7.56 -10.55
CA ASP A 38 9.08 8.89 -11.02
C ASP A 38 7.69 8.89 -11.67
N GLU A 39 7.37 7.86 -12.45
CA GLU A 39 6.04 7.71 -13.02
C GLU A 39 4.98 7.49 -11.92
N LEU A 40 5.28 6.66 -10.93
CA LEU A 40 4.39 6.46 -9.79
C LEU A 40 4.08 7.80 -9.12
N PHE A 41 5.10 8.58 -8.80
CA PHE A 41 4.95 9.87 -8.14
C PHE A 41 4.17 10.86 -8.99
N SER A 42 4.45 10.89 -10.29
CA SER A 42 3.77 11.80 -11.22
C SER A 42 2.28 11.47 -11.35
N LEU A 43 1.95 10.19 -11.57
CA LEU A 43 0.56 9.78 -11.82
C LEU A 43 -0.31 9.80 -10.57
N THR A 44 0.30 9.69 -9.39
CA THR A 44 -0.44 9.71 -8.11
C THR A 44 -0.33 11.06 -7.40
N ASN A 45 0.39 12.01 -7.99
CA ASN A 45 0.70 13.29 -7.34
C ASN A 45 1.38 13.08 -5.98
N LYS A 46 2.21 12.06 -5.88
CA LYS A 46 2.95 11.67 -4.68
C LYS A 46 2.07 11.43 -3.44
N SER A 47 0.83 11.05 -3.63
CA SER A 47 -0.12 10.88 -2.53
C SER A 47 -0.63 9.44 -2.46
N PHE A 48 -0.52 8.83 -1.29
CA PHE A 48 -1.08 7.50 -1.04
C PHE A 48 -2.58 7.48 -1.29
N HIS A 49 -3.28 8.56 -0.95
CA HIS A 49 -4.71 8.73 -1.18
C HIS A 49 -5.09 8.38 -2.63
N ASN A 50 -4.26 8.80 -3.59
CA ASN A 50 -4.52 8.59 -5.01
C ASN A 50 -4.21 7.16 -5.50
N LEU A 51 -3.64 6.31 -4.65
CA LEU A 51 -3.50 4.89 -4.92
C LEU A 51 -4.76 4.10 -4.58
N ILE A 52 -5.68 4.69 -3.82
CA ILE A 52 -6.93 4.05 -3.40
C ILE A 52 -8.01 4.38 -4.42
N ARG A 53 -8.82 3.38 -4.81
CA ARG A 53 -9.96 3.62 -5.71
C ARG A 53 -10.83 4.74 -5.17
N GLU A 54 -11.24 5.66 -6.04
CA GLU A 54 -11.85 6.93 -5.66
C GLU A 54 -13.04 6.75 -4.69
N ASN A 55 -13.93 5.82 -4.95
CA ASN A 55 -15.11 5.62 -4.11
C ASN A 55 -14.81 4.92 -2.78
N GLU A 56 -13.58 4.49 -2.56
CA GLU A 56 -13.15 3.84 -1.31
C GLU A 56 -12.27 4.74 -0.44
N GLN A 57 -11.77 5.84 -0.97
CA GLN A 57 -10.73 6.64 -0.31
C GLN A 57 -11.08 7.04 1.12
N GLN A 58 -12.24 7.63 1.32
CA GLN A 58 -12.63 8.13 2.63
C GLN A 58 -12.77 7.02 3.66
N GLN A 59 -13.42 5.93 3.28
CA GLN A 59 -13.65 4.78 4.15
C GLN A 59 -12.34 4.10 4.53
N ILE A 60 -11.45 3.90 3.55
CA ILE A 60 -10.18 3.21 3.77
C ILE A 60 -9.27 4.02 4.67
N GLU A 61 -9.13 5.31 4.40
CA GLU A 61 -8.29 6.17 5.22
C GLU A 61 -8.80 6.28 6.66
N ALA A 62 -10.12 6.39 6.82
CA ALA A 62 -10.74 6.40 8.14
C ALA A 62 -10.46 5.10 8.90
N SER A 63 -10.50 3.96 8.21
CA SER A 63 -10.23 2.66 8.81
C SER A 63 -8.78 2.52 9.27
N ILE A 64 -7.83 2.97 8.44
CA ILE A 64 -6.40 2.94 8.79
C ILE A 64 -6.16 3.73 10.07
N TRP A 65 -6.64 4.98 10.11
CA TRP A 65 -6.41 5.84 11.26
C TRP A 65 -7.15 5.38 12.50
N LYS A 66 -8.32 4.75 12.34
CA LYS A 66 -9.04 4.15 13.47
C LYS A 66 -8.21 3.07 14.14
N GLN A 67 -7.55 2.21 13.36
CA GLN A 67 -6.68 1.17 13.90
C GLN A 67 -5.47 1.78 14.63
N ILE A 68 -4.86 2.79 14.04
CA ILE A 68 -3.68 3.46 14.63
C ILE A 68 -4.08 4.25 15.89
N ASP A 69 -5.17 4.98 15.85
CA ASP A 69 -5.64 5.79 16.99
C ASP A 69 -6.09 4.90 18.16
N ALA A 70 -6.46 3.65 17.89
CA ALA A 70 -6.78 2.66 18.92
C ALA A 70 -5.53 2.09 19.59
N GLY A 71 -4.34 2.53 19.20
CA GLY A 71 -3.08 2.08 19.78
C GLY A 71 -2.40 0.94 19.05
N ASN A 72 -2.94 0.50 17.93
CA ASN A 72 -2.32 -0.55 17.12
C ASN A 72 -1.18 0.05 16.31
N LYS A 73 -0.03 -0.63 16.28
CA LYS A 73 1.09 -0.22 15.43
C LYS A 73 0.96 -0.74 14.01
N ASN A 74 0.08 -1.71 13.80
CA ASN A 74 -0.18 -2.34 12.51
C ASN A 74 -1.62 -2.10 12.09
N ASP A 75 -1.84 -1.94 10.80
CA ASP A 75 -3.17 -1.94 10.23
C ASP A 75 -3.25 -2.97 9.11
N TYR A 76 -4.45 -3.51 8.90
CA TYR A 76 -4.74 -4.49 7.85
C TYR A 76 -6.00 -4.04 7.15
N ILE A 77 -5.92 -3.85 5.84
CA ILE A 77 -7.09 -3.38 5.09
C ILE A 77 -7.10 -3.95 3.69
N HIS A 78 -8.30 -4.31 3.23
CA HIS A 78 -8.55 -4.77 1.87
C HIS A 78 -9.13 -3.61 1.07
N PHE A 79 -8.50 -3.27 -0.06
CA PHE A 79 -9.03 -2.24 -0.95
C PHE A 79 -8.57 -2.46 -2.38
N HIS A 80 -9.01 -1.58 -3.28
CA HIS A 80 -8.65 -1.63 -4.69
C HIS A 80 -7.56 -0.61 -4.98
N LEU A 81 -6.38 -1.13 -5.30
CA LEU A 81 -5.17 -0.35 -5.55
C LEU A 81 -5.13 0.07 -7.02
N ARG A 82 -4.88 1.35 -7.27
CA ARG A 82 -4.85 1.90 -8.62
C ARG A 82 -3.55 1.52 -9.33
N LYS A 83 -3.68 0.92 -10.51
CA LYS A 83 -2.56 0.57 -11.37
C LYS A 83 -2.24 1.72 -12.33
N ALA A 84 -1.07 1.64 -12.96
CA ALA A 84 -0.60 2.67 -13.89
C ALA A 84 -1.54 2.90 -15.08
N ASP A 85 -2.23 1.85 -15.54
CA ASP A 85 -3.16 1.93 -16.67
C ASP A 85 -4.56 2.41 -16.27
N GLY A 86 -4.76 2.77 -15.01
CA GLY A 86 -6.05 3.21 -14.49
C GLY A 86 -6.98 2.09 -14.04
N SER A 87 -6.62 0.83 -14.25
CA SER A 87 -7.36 -0.29 -13.70
C SER A 87 -7.01 -0.49 -12.23
N TYR A 88 -7.70 -1.41 -11.56
CA TYR A 88 -7.54 -1.65 -10.14
C TYR A 88 -7.15 -3.09 -9.85
N LEU A 89 -6.36 -3.27 -8.79
CA LEU A 89 -5.96 -4.55 -8.28
C LEU A 89 -6.47 -4.68 -6.85
N SER A 90 -7.20 -5.75 -6.57
CA SER A 90 -7.66 -6.03 -5.20
C SER A 90 -6.48 -6.49 -4.36
N VAL A 91 -6.19 -5.78 -3.27
CA VAL A 91 -5.02 -6.05 -2.43
C VAL A 91 -5.38 -6.12 -0.95
N LEU A 92 -4.57 -6.87 -0.20
CA LEU A 92 -4.52 -6.74 1.25
C LEU A 92 -3.30 -5.87 1.58
N ASP A 93 -3.55 -4.80 2.29
CA ASP A 93 -2.56 -3.82 2.75
C ASP A 93 -2.24 -4.14 4.20
N HIS A 94 -0.98 -4.48 4.47
CA HIS A 94 -0.48 -4.59 5.84
C HIS A 94 0.47 -3.42 6.07
N GLY A 95 0.01 -2.44 6.81
CA GLY A 95 0.78 -1.26 7.16
C GLY A 95 1.29 -1.33 8.59
N ARG A 96 2.46 -0.75 8.80
CA ARG A 96 3.05 -0.60 10.12
C ARG A 96 3.57 0.81 10.28
N ILE A 97 3.17 1.48 11.39
CA ILE A 97 3.65 2.82 11.68
C ILE A 97 5.03 2.72 12.35
N VAL A 98 5.98 3.52 11.87
CA VAL A 98 7.38 3.45 12.27
C VAL A 98 7.95 4.87 12.38
N ASP A 99 8.79 5.10 13.38
CA ASP A 99 9.60 6.32 13.44
C ASP A 99 10.92 6.07 12.73
N SER A 100 11.06 6.64 11.54
CA SER A 100 12.23 6.49 10.69
C SER A 100 13.20 7.65 10.94
N GLN A 101 14.49 7.35 11.06
CA GLN A 101 15.51 8.39 11.16
C GLN A 101 15.59 9.23 9.88
N GLN A 102 15.35 8.59 8.74
CA GLN A 102 15.45 9.24 7.43
C GLN A 102 14.22 10.10 7.11
N TYR A 103 13.02 9.60 7.42
CA TYR A 103 11.77 10.19 6.94
C TYR A 103 10.86 10.73 8.05
N GLY A 104 11.19 10.45 9.33
CA GLY A 104 10.28 10.73 10.42
C GLY A 104 9.21 9.64 10.55
N ARG A 105 8.03 10.02 10.98
CA ARG A 105 6.93 9.07 11.19
C ARG A 105 6.32 8.66 9.86
N VAL A 106 6.36 7.37 9.57
CA VAL A 106 5.93 6.83 8.27
C VAL A 106 5.15 5.54 8.46
N PHE A 107 4.44 5.14 7.41
CA PHE A 107 3.91 3.79 7.25
C PHE A 107 4.84 3.00 6.34
N TYR A 108 5.23 1.81 6.79
CA TYR A 108 5.81 0.76 5.96
C TYR A 108 4.66 -0.16 5.56
N VAL A 109 4.44 -0.34 4.27
CA VAL A 109 3.27 -1.07 3.78
C VAL A 109 3.68 -2.18 2.83
N VAL A 110 3.22 -3.39 3.11
CA VAL A 110 3.36 -4.54 2.22
C VAL A 110 1.99 -4.84 1.63
N PHE A 111 1.94 -5.05 0.31
CA PHE A 111 0.72 -5.39 -0.39
C PHE A 111 0.75 -6.84 -0.84
N MET A 112 -0.36 -7.53 -0.68
CA MET A 112 -0.57 -8.87 -1.19
C MET A 112 -1.73 -8.84 -2.17
N ASP A 113 -1.57 -9.54 -3.31
CA ASP A 113 -2.64 -9.70 -4.29
C ASP A 113 -3.75 -10.55 -3.68
N TRP A 114 -4.91 -9.94 -3.46
CA TRP A 114 -6.03 -10.60 -2.80
C TRP A 114 -6.53 -11.82 -3.57
N GLU A 115 -6.64 -11.71 -4.89
CA GLU A 115 -7.12 -12.80 -5.73
C GLU A 115 -6.12 -13.96 -5.74
N ALA A 116 -4.83 -13.65 -5.87
CA ALA A 116 -3.77 -14.66 -5.88
C ALA A 116 -3.71 -15.39 -4.54
N MET A 117 -3.86 -14.69 -3.42
CA MET A 117 -3.92 -15.28 -2.09
C MET A 117 -5.10 -16.24 -1.94
N HIS A 118 -6.27 -15.84 -2.41
CA HIS A 118 -7.49 -16.63 -2.33
C HIS A 118 -7.38 -17.92 -3.13
N VAL A 119 -6.91 -17.81 -4.38
CA VAL A 119 -6.73 -18.96 -5.25
C VAL A 119 -5.72 -19.94 -4.66
N HIS A 120 -4.56 -19.44 -4.23
CA HIS A 120 -3.52 -20.26 -3.63
C HIS A 120 -4.00 -20.97 -2.36
N TYR A 121 -4.72 -20.25 -1.52
CA TYR A 121 -5.24 -20.80 -0.27
C TYR A 121 -6.30 -21.87 -0.53
N SER A 122 -7.21 -21.62 -1.46
CA SER A 122 -8.24 -22.58 -1.86
C SER A 122 -7.64 -23.87 -2.42
N ASP A 123 -6.65 -23.75 -3.30
CA ASP A 123 -5.97 -24.91 -3.88
C ASP A 123 -5.29 -25.75 -2.82
N LYS A 124 -4.70 -25.12 -1.83
CA LYS A 124 -4.02 -25.79 -0.72
C LYS A 124 -4.96 -26.63 0.12
N PHE A 125 -6.21 -26.21 0.28
CA PHE A 125 -7.19 -26.91 1.12
C PHE A 125 -8.19 -27.75 0.34
N SER A 126 -8.30 -27.55 -0.96
CA SER A 126 -9.23 -28.34 -1.79
C SER A 126 -8.59 -29.58 -2.39
N GLY A 127 -7.28 -29.63 -2.37
CA GLY A 127 -6.54 -30.79 -2.88
C GLY A 127 -6.23 -31.76 -1.78
#